data_6578843ab37bd5fbb48de6ce290837f4
#
_entry.id   6578843ab37bd5fbb48de6ce290837f4
#
_cell.length_a   1.000
_cell.length_b   1.000
_cell.length_c   1.000
_cell.angle_alpha   90.00
_cell.angle_beta   90.00
_cell.angle_gamma   90.00
#
_symmetry.space_group_name_H-M   'P 1'
#
loop_
_entity.id
_entity.type
_entity.pdbx_description
1 polymer ?
#
loop_
_entity_poly.entity_id
_entity_poly.type
_entity_poly.pdbx_seq_one_letter_code
_entity_poly.pdbx_strand_id
1 'polypeptide(L)'
;MNPEDLLDYIQPFIHLFNKKKFKKLSEQWEWDHEINLMEDASKELNAKAYTMMIKEEKALNQWLDEQLKTRLIVESKSRYAVPYFYIPKQDRSLWLVQDYRKLNQVTIKDKTLLSLIGEVIDKLKEAKYFNKLDLIWGYNNIQIKKRDKWKAAFLTNKGLFKPQVMYFGLCNLPGTF
;
A
#
# COMPACT_ATOMS: atom_id res chain seq x y z
N MET A 1 9.21 -18.38 12.75
CA MET A 1 9.44 -19.66 12.06
C MET A 1 10.93 -19.94 12.22
N ASN A 2 11.26 -21.06 12.84
CA ASN A 2 12.66 -21.49 12.98
C ASN A 2 13.18 -21.95 11.60
N PRO A 3 14.41 -21.59 11.21
CA PRO A 3 15.01 -22.07 9.95
C PRO A 3 15.09 -23.60 9.86
N GLU A 4 15.13 -24.28 11.00
CA GLU A 4 15.22 -25.74 11.10
C GLU A 4 13.90 -26.45 10.76
N ASP A 5 12.76 -25.71 10.81
CA ASP A 5 11.42 -26.26 10.49
C ASP A 5 11.08 -26.17 8.98
N LEU A 6 11.99 -25.60 8.17
CA LEU A 6 11.77 -25.43 6.75
C LEU A 6 12.21 -26.69 5.97
N LEU A 7 11.35 -27.10 5.04
CA LEU A 7 11.66 -28.22 4.15
C LEU A 7 12.95 -27.96 3.37
N ASP A 8 13.77 -28.96 3.17
CA ASP A 8 15.11 -28.86 2.58
C ASP A 8 15.14 -28.11 1.25
N TYR A 9 14.11 -28.26 0.41
CA TYR A 9 14.02 -27.56 -0.87
C TYR A 9 13.77 -26.04 -0.75
N ILE A 10 13.35 -25.52 0.43
CA ILE A 10 13.16 -24.09 0.71
C ILE A 10 14.43 -23.46 1.28
N GLN A 11 15.33 -24.25 1.88
CA GLN A 11 16.56 -23.76 2.51
C GLN A 11 17.39 -22.82 1.61
N PRO A 12 17.60 -23.08 0.31
CA PRO A 12 18.34 -22.19 -0.56
C PRO A 12 17.69 -20.80 -0.71
N PHE A 13 16.37 -20.70 -0.48
CA PHE A 13 15.58 -19.49 -0.63
C PHE A 13 15.33 -18.75 0.70
N ILE A 14 15.91 -19.20 1.82
CA ILE A 14 15.68 -18.62 3.15
C ILE A 14 15.97 -17.11 3.20
N HIS A 15 16.89 -16.65 2.36
CA HIS A 15 17.22 -15.24 2.24
C HIS A 15 16.05 -14.36 1.75
N LEU A 16 15.07 -14.94 1.03
CA LEU A 16 13.86 -14.26 0.56
C LEU A 16 12.84 -14.05 1.69
N PHE A 17 12.96 -14.80 2.80
CA PHE A 17 12.07 -14.68 3.96
C PHE A 17 12.60 -13.72 5.04
N ASN A 18 13.67 -12.97 4.75
CA ASN A 18 14.30 -12.07 5.71
C ASN A 18 13.57 -10.72 5.79
N LYS A 19 12.81 -10.51 6.87
CA LYS A 19 12.03 -9.29 7.13
C LYS A 19 12.85 -7.98 7.06
N LYS A 20 14.15 -8.01 7.31
CA LYS A 20 14.99 -6.80 7.27
C LYS A 20 15.22 -6.27 5.85
N LYS A 21 15.18 -7.12 4.84
CA LYS A 21 15.38 -6.72 3.44
C LYS A 21 14.18 -5.98 2.83
N PHE A 22 12.97 -6.16 3.38
CA PHE A 22 11.74 -5.56 2.87
C PHE A 22 11.54 -4.08 3.24
N LYS A 23 12.40 -3.51 4.09
CA LYS A 23 12.30 -2.10 4.50
C LYS A 23 13.02 -1.14 3.55
N LYS A 24 13.50 -1.60 2.41
CA LYS A 24 14.18 -0.76 1.41
C LYS A 24 13.21 -0.43 0.28
N LEU A 25 13.13 0.85 -0.08
CA LEU A 25 12.39 1.27 -1.26
C LEU A 25 12.93 0.54 -2.51
N SER A 26 12.06 -0.09 -3.29
CA SER A 26 12.39 -0.75 -4.56
C SER A 26 12.92 0.28 -5.57
N GLU A 27 13.57 -0.17 -6.63
CA GLU A 27 13.90 0.68 -7.77
C GLU A 27 12.63 1.00 -8.58
N GLN A 28 12.67 2.09 -9.35
CA GLN A 28 11.56 2.44 -10.24
C GLN A 28 11.61 1.55 -11.49
N TRP A 29 10.42 1.07 -11.89
CA TRP A 29 10.22 0.21 -13.05
C TRP A 29 9.22 0.85 -14.02
N GLU A 30 9.22 0.40 -15.26
CA GLU A 30 8.23 0.84 -16.26
C GLU A 30 6.79 0.45 -15.88
N TRP A 31 6.64 -0.64 -15.12
CA TRP A 31 5.35 -1.18 -14.63
C TRP A 31 4.89 -0.59 -13.29
N ASP A 32 5.57 0.45 -12.80
CA ASP A 32 5.14 1.16 -11.59
C ASP A 32 3.71 1.67 -11.73
N HIS A 33 3.01 1.74 -10.60
CA HIS A 33 1.60 2.11 -10.54
C HIS A 33 1.32 3.51 -11.09
N GLU A 34 0.37 3.60 -12.01
CA GLU A 34 -0.13 4.87 -12.56
C GLU A 34 -1.43 5.29 -11.90
N ILE A 35 -1.56 6.61 -11.68
CA ILE A 35 -2.81 7.22 -11.25
C ILE A 35 -3.28 8.13 -12.38
N ASN A 36 -4.09 7.61 -13.28
CA ASN A 36 -4.63 8.35 -14.41
C ASN A 36 -5.94 9.01 -13.98
N LEU A 37 -5.97 10.34 -14.01
CA LEU A 37 -7.16 11.12 -13.64
C LEU A 37 -8.05 11.34 -14.86
N MET A 38 -9.35 11.46 -14.61
CA MET A 38 -10.34 11.86 -15.63
C MET A 38 -10.05 13.29 -16.09
N GLU A 39 -10.47 13.66 -17.28
CA GLU A 39 -10.23 14.99 -17.87
C GLU A 39 -10.90 16.12 -17.06
N ASP A 40 -12.05 15.82 -16.48
CA ASP A 40 -12.84 16.73 -15.63
C ASP A 40 -12.43 16.69 -14.14
N ALA A 41 -11.36 15.96 -13.81
CA ALA A 41 -10.88 15.88 -12.44
C ALA A 41 -10.50 17.26 -11.90
N SER A 42 -10.94 17.56 -10.68
CA SER A 42 -10.60 18.82 -10.00
C SER A 42 -9.08 19.02 -9.98
N LYS A 43 -8.62 20.26 -10.16
CA LYS A 43 -7.20 20.62 -10.08
C LYS A 43 -6.61 20.46 -8.69
N GLU A 44 -7.46 20.39 -7.67
CA GLU A 44 -7.08 20.21 -6.28
C GLU A 44 -8.08 19.31 -5.54
N LEU A 45 -7.59 18.62 -4.55
CA LEU A 45 -8.37 17.78 -3.66
C LEU A 45 -8.04 18.13 -2.22
N ASN A 46 -8.97 18.81 -1.55
CA ASN A 46 -8.77 19.28 -0.20
C ASN A 46 -9.34 18.27 0.82
N ALA A 47 -8.54 17.92 1.81
CA ALA A 47 -8.95 17.12 2.95
C ALA A 47 -8.91 17.96 4.24
N LYS A 48 -9.79 17.60 5.17
CA LYS A 48 -9.66 18.02 6.57
C LYS A 48 -9.03 16.88 7.35
N ALA A 49 -8.03 17.20 8.17
CA ALA A 49 -7.49 16.23 9.11
C ALA A 49 -8.58 15.90 10.16
N TYR A 50 -8.71 14.60 10.48
CA TYR A 50 -9.62 14.18 11.54
C TYR A 50 -9.01 14.49 12.91
N THR A 51 -9.90 14.76 13.88
CA THR A 51 -9.51 14.88 15.29
C THR A 51 -8.98 13.53 15.78
N MET A 52 -7.89 13.53 16.52
CA MET A 52 -7.24 12.33 17.00
C MET A 52 -7.21 12.25 18.51
N MET A 53 -7.27 11.04 19.03
CA MET A 53 -6.96 10.76 20.42
C MET A 53 -5.45 10.75 20.67
N ILE A 54 -5.02 10.95 21.92
CA ILE A 54 -3.59 10.95 22.29
C ILE A 54 -2.90 9.65 21.91
N LYS A 55 -3.60 8.52 21.99
CA LYS A 55 -3.05 7.21 21.57
C LYS A 55 -2.79 7.15 20.07
N GLU A 56 -3.70 7.69 19.27
CA GLU A 56 -3.60 7.75 17.82
C GLU A 56 -2.46 8.68 17.38
N GLU A 57 -2.29 9.79 18.07
CA GLU A 57 -1.19 10.72 17.80
C GLU A 57 0.19 10.08 18.04
N LYS A 58 0.34 9.35 19.15
CA LYS A 58 1.58 8.60 19.41
C LYS A 58 1.85 7.57 18.34
N ALA A 59 0.83 6.81 17.94
CA ALA A 59 0.93 5.82 16.87
C ALA A 59 1.29 6.47 15.53
N LEU A 60 0.72 7.64 15.22
CA LEU A 60 1.05 8.40 14.02
C LEU A 60 2.52 8.81 14.01
N ASN A 61 3.02 9.40 15.10
CA ASN A 61 4.40 9.85 15.18
C ASN A 61 5.37 8.69 14.92
N GLN A 62 5.17 7.56 15.58
CA GLN A 62 5.99 6.36 15.39
C GLN A 62 5.94 5.86 13.94
N TRP A 63 4.74 5.81 13.36
CA TRP A 63 4.55 5.37 11.97
C TRP A 63 5.21 6.35 10.99
N LEU A 64 5.02 7.67 11.16
CA LEU A 64 5.64 8.68 10.30
C LEU A 64 7.17 8.59 10.34
N ASP A 65 7.75 8.50 11.54
CA ASP A 65 9.19 8.38 11.72
C ASP A 65 9.74 7.15 10.99
N GLU A 66 9.05 6.00 11.10
CA GLU A 66 9.45 4.78 10.41
C GLU A 66 9.34 4.91 8.88
N GLN A 67 8.23 5.48 8.38
CA GLN A 67 8.00 5.63 6.94
C GLN A 67 8.94 6.65 6.30
N LEU A 68 9.23 7.75 6.97
CA LEU A 68 10.20 8.77 6.51
C LEU A 68 11.62 8.20 6.51
N LYS A 69 12.00 7.47 7.56
CA LYS A 69 13.32 6.83 7.67
C LYS A 69 13.57 5.80 6.56
N THR A 70 12.54 5.07 6.18
CA THR A 70 12.60 4.11 5.07
C THR A 70 12.36 4.74 3.70
N ARG A 71 12.05 6.03 3.64
CA ARG A 71 11.70 6.78 2.43
C ARG A 71 10.49 6.24 1.67
N LEU A 72 9.62 5.50 2.32
CA LEU A 72 8.35 5.05 1.74
C LEU A 72 7.35 6.19 1.59
N ILE A 73 7.51 7.26 2.40
CA ILE A 73 6.83 8.54 2.23
C ILE A 73 7.86 9.67 2.26
N VAL A 74 7.49 10.81 1.70
CA VAL A 74 8.26 12.05 1.78
C VAL A 74 7.30 13.23 1.98
N GLU A 75 7.81 14.34 2.50
CA GLU A 75 7.05 15.60 2.58
C GLU A 75 6.55 16.06 1.21
N SER A 76 5.42 16.72 1.20
CA SER A 76 4.76 17.12 -0.04
C SER A 76 4.25 18.56 0.03
N LYS A 77 4.21 19.20 -1.13
CA LYS A 77 3.48 20.47 -1.37
C LYS A 77 2.39 20.25 -2.42
N SER A 78 1.82 19.05 -2.47
CA SER A 78 0.80 18.70 -3.43
C SER A 78 -0.46 19.51 -3.25
N ARG A 79 -1.14 19.78 -4.38
CA ARG A 79 -2.51 20.32 -4.39
C ARG A 79 -3.56 19.25 -4.06
N TYR A 80 -3.18 17.97 -4.09
CA TYR A 80 -4.03 16.86 -3.68
C TYR A 80 -3.70 16.49 -2.26
N ALA A 81 -4.73 16.34 -1.45
CA ALA A 81 -4.61 15.85 -0.08
C ALA A 81 -5.82 14.97 0.23
N VAL A 82 -5.59 13.76 0.67
CA VAL A 82 -6.63 12.89 1.21
C VAL A 82 -6.48 12.80 2.74
N PRO A 83 -7.57 12.59 3.48
CA PRO A 83 -7.48 12.38 4.92
C PRO A 83 -6.98 10.96 5.21
N TYR A 84 -6.62 10.71 6.45
CA TYR A 84 -6.33 9.37 6.96
C TYR A 84 -7.16 9.11 8.21
N PHE A 85 -7.32 7.84 8.56
CA PHE A 85 -8.00 7.41 9.76
C PHE A 85 -7.39 6.12 10.30
N TYR A 86 -7.73 5.76 11.52
CA TYR A 86 -7.26 4.54 12.14
C TYR A 86 -8.33 3.46 12.15
N ILE A 87 -7.90 2.23 11.87
CA ILE A 87 -8.71 1.03 12.03
C ILE A 87 -8.10 0.21 13.16
N PRO A 88 -8.88 -0.13 14.21
CA PRO A 88 -8.40 -1.03 15.24
C PRO A 88 -8.27 -2.45 14.66
N LYS A 89 -7.11 -3.08 14.86
CA LYS A 89 -6.91 -4.49 14.56
C LYS A 89 -7.47 -5.37 15.68
N GLN A 90 -7.58 -6.67 15.41
CA GLN A 90 -8.04 -7.65 16.43
C GLN A 90 -7.15 -7.69 17.68
N ASP A 91 -5.83 -7.42 17.52
CA ASP A 91 -4.85 -7.32 18.59
C ASP A 91 -4.87 -5.95 19.30
N ARG A 92 -5.86 -5.10 19.02
CA ARG A 92 -6.01 -3.71 19.53
C ARG A 92 -4.92 -2.74 19.07
N SER A 93 -4.03 -3.14 18.19
CA SER A 93 -3.11 -2.22 17.53
C SER A 93 -3.87 -1.36 16.52
N LEU A 94 -3.31 -0.19 16.19
CA LEU A 94 -3.92 0.77 15.28
C LEU A 94 -3.30 0.61 13.88
N TRP A 95 -4.15 0.51 12.87
CA TRP A 95 -3.73 0.51 11.48
C TRP A 95 -4.12 1.85 10.84
N LEU A 96 -3.12 2.58 10.38
CA LEU A 96 -3.31 3.84 9.65
C LEU A 96 -3.71 3.54 8.21
N VAL A 97 -4.81 4.13 7.77
CA VAL A 97 -5.35 3.98 6.42
C VAL A 97 -5.62 5.36 5.82
N GLN A 98 -5.15 5.56 4.60
CA GLN A 98 -5.44 6.75 3.82
C GLN A 98 -6.82 6.61 3.16
N ASP A 99 -7.64 7.65 3.21
CA ASP A 99 -8.97 7.64 2.59
C ASP A 99 -8.90 8.13 1.14
N TYR A 100 -8.64 7.20 0.23
CA TYR A 100 -8.57 7.50 -1.19
C TYR A 100 -9.91 7.54 -1.91
N ARG A 101 -11.06 7.44 -1.23
CA ARG A 101 -12.38 7.39 -1.87
C ARG A 101 -12.61 8.55 -2.85
N LYS A 102 -12.29 9.79 -2.46
CA LYS A 102 -12.41 10.96 -3.33
C LYS A 102 -11.45 10.91 -4.52
N LEU A 103 -10.21 10.47 -4.31
CA LEU A 103 -9.24 10.28 -5.39
C LEU A 103 -9.73 9.19 -6.37
N ASN A 104 -10.21 8.08 -5.84
CA ASN A 104 -10.71 6.96 -6.64
C ASN A 104 -11.93 7.32 -7.50
N GLN A 105 -12.75 8.31 -7.07
CA GLN A 105 -13.87 8.80 -7.86
C GLN A 105 -13.45 9.51 -9.13
N VAL A 106 -12.30 10.19 -9.11
CA VAL A 106 -11.75 10.94 -10.25
C VAL A 106 -10.63 10.21 -10.97
N THR A 107 -10.31 8.99 -10.56
CA THR A 107 -9.30 8.14 -11.23
C THR A 107 -9.97 7.25 -12.26
N ILE A 108 -9.40 7.18 -13.45
CA ILE A 108 -9.80 6.26 -14.52
C ILE A 108 -9.56 4.84 -14.02
N LYS A 109 -10.63 4.05 -13.98
CA LYS A 109 -10.56 2.67 -13.50
C LYS A 109 -10.01 1.75 -14.58
N ASP A 110 -9.01 0.98 -14.21
CA ASP A 110 -8.52 -0.11 -15.03
C ASP A 110 -9.59 -1.20 -15.13
N LYS A 111 -9.77 -1.70 -16.36
CA LYS A 111 -10.70 -2.79 -16.67
C LYS A 111 -9.99 -4.13 -16.82
N THR A 112 -8.77 -4.25 -16.32
CA THR A 112 -8.03 -5.52 -16.32
C THR A 112 -8.88 -6.60 -15.65
N LEU A 113 -9.11 -7.67 -16.38
CA LEU A 113 -9.90 -8.81 -15.91
C LEU A 113 -9.11 -9.54 -14.83
N LEU A 114 -9.64 -9.55 -13.63
CA LEU A 114 -9.17 -10.41 -12.56
C LEU A 114 -9.82 -11.79 -12.73
N SER A 115 -9.06 -12.85 -12.45
CA SER A 115 -9.59 -14.21 -12.46
C SER A 115 -10.82 -14.32 -11.56
N LEU A 116 -11.89 -14.91 -12.07
CA LEU A 116 -13.10 -15.16 -11.29
C LEU A 116 -12.76 -16.15 -10.16
N ILE A 117 -13.19 -15.85 -8.94
CA ILE A 117 -12.95 -16.71 -7.77
C ILE A 117 -13.44 -18.14 -8.02
N GLY A 118 -14.58 -18.29 -8.71
CA GLY A 118 -15.12 -19.61 -9.09
C GLY A 118 -14.13 -20.42 -9.95
N GLU A 119 -13.53 -19.79 -10.98
CA GLU A 119 -12.55 -20.46 -11.85
C GLU A 119 -11.29 -20.87 -11.08
N VAL A 120 -10.84 -20.03 -10.13
CA VAL A 120 -9.70 -20.37 -9.28
C VAL A 120 -10.04 -21.57 -8.38
N ILE A 121 -11.22 -21.60 -7.77
CA ILE A 121 -11.69 -22.72 -6.94
C ILE A 121 -11.80 -23.99 -7.79
N ASP A 122 -12.32 -23.89 -9.01
CA ASP A 122 -12.45 -25.05 -9.90
C ASP A 122 -11.09 -25.65 -10.26
N LYS A 123 -10.06 -24.82 -10.51
CA LYS A 123 -8.70 -25.29 -10.72
C LYS A 123 -8.07 -26.00 -9.50
N LEU A 124 -8.58 -25.70 -8.30
CA LEU A 124 -8.06 -26.30 -7.06
C LEU A 124 -8.74 -27.61 -6.68
N LYS A 125 -9.87 -27.97 -7.30
CA LYS A 125 -10.68 -29.14 -6.91
C LYS A 125 -9.93 -30.47 -6.95
N GLU A 126 -8.98 -30.62 -7.88
CA GLU A 126 -8.21 -31.85 -8.05
C GLU A 126 -6.86 -31.84 -7.30
N ALA A 127 -6.51 -30.72 -6.69
CA ALA A 127 -5.23 -30.58 -5.99
C ALA A 127 -5.27 -31.32 -4.65
N LYS A 128 -4.27 -32.15 -4.39
CA LYS A 128 -4.09 -32.89 -3.13
C LYS A 128 -3.21 -32.16 -2.12
N TYR A 129 -2.36 -31.25 -2.60
CA TYR A 129 -1.42 -30.48 -1.80
C TYR A 129 -1.55 -29.00 -2.11
N PHE A 130 -1.52 -28.17 -1.09
CA PHE A 130 -1.64 -26.72 -1.21
C PHE A 130 -0.44 -26.05 -0.54
N ASN A 131 0.18 -25.12 -1.24
CA ASN A 131 1.16 -24.22 -0.65
C ASN A 131 0.56 -22.80 -0.57
N LYS A 132 0.64 -22.17 0.60
CA LYS A 132 0.22 -20.80 0.80
C LYS A 132 1.45 -19.94 1.04
N LEU A 133 1.70 -19.00 0.13
CA LEU A 133 2.74 -17.98 0.27
C LEU A 133 2.08 -16.64 0.55
N ASP A 134 2.61 -15.91 1.52
CA ASP A 134 2.18 -14.55 1.85
C ASP A 134 3.30 -13.57 1.55
N LEU A 135 3.03 -12.64 0.65
CA LEU A 135 3.99 -11.59 0.29
C LEU A 135 3.94 -10.47 1.31
N ILE A 136 5.02 -10.34 2.08
CA ILE A 136 5.14 -9.25 3.05
C ILE A 136 5.08 -7.91 2.31
N TRP A 137 4.10 -7.08 2.67
CA TRP A 137 3.91 -5.75 2.10
C TRP A 137 3.78 -5.73 0.56
N GLY A 138 3.10 -6.73 -0.01
CA GLY A 138 3.00 -6.92 -1.46
C GLY A 138 2.83 -5.61 -2.22
N TYR A 139 1.78 -4.83 -1.94
CA TYR A 139 1.55 -3.54 -2.60
C TYR A 139 2.64 -2.49 -2.34
N ASN A 140 3.22 -2.44 -1.13
CA ASN A 140 4.27 -1.49 -0.79
C ASN A 140 5.62 -1.80 -1.47
N ASN A 141 5.75 -2.94 -2.15
CA ASN A 141 6.93 -3.27 -2.95
C ASN A 141 6.90 -2.65 -4.35
N ILE A 142 5.75 -2.14 -4.79
CA ILE A 142 5.59 -1.47 -6.09
C ILE A 142 5.54 0.03 -5.87
N GLN A 143 6.35 0.78 -6.61
CA GLN A 143 6.33 2.22 -6.54
C GLN A 143 5.11 2.81 -7.29
N ILE A 144 4.76 4.03 -6.96
CA ILE A 144 3.91 4.88 -7.79
C ILE A 144 4.83 5.58 -8.80
N LYS A 145 4.41 5.70 -10.05
CA LYS A 145 5.18 6.43 -11.06
C LYS A 145 5.51 7.85 -10.58
N LYS A 146 6.74 8.29 -10.81
CA LYS A 146 7.28 9.56 -10.30
C LYS A 146 6.35 10.75 -10.56
N ARG A 147 5.75 10.79 -11.76
CA ARG A 147 4.81 11.85 -12.18
C ARG A 147 3.49 11.84 -11.43
N ASP A 148 3.11 10.71 -10.78
CA ASP A 148 1.80 10.50 -10.16
C ASP A 148 1.83 10.51 -8.62
N LYS A 149 3.01 10.42 -8.00
CA LYS A 149 3.18 10.36 -6.54
C LYS A 149 2.45 11.48 -5.78
N TRP A 150 2.40 12.67 -6.36
CA TRP A 150 1.74 13.83 -5.75
C TRP A 150 0.22 13.68 -5.64
N LYS A 151 -0.41 12.88 -6.53
CA LYS A 151 -1.86 12.67 -6.56
C LYS A 151 -2.34 11.89 -5.33
N ALA A 152 -1.49 11.01 -4.79
CA ALA A 152 -1.77 10.19 -3.63
C ALA A 152 -1.36 10.83 -2.30
N ALA A 153 -1.07 12.13 -2.28
CA ALA A 153 -0.67 12.81 -1.06
C ALA A 153 -1.79 12.79 0.00
N PHE A 154 -1.40 12.66 1.27
CA PHE A 154 -2.30 12.60 2.42
C PHE A 154 -1.92 13.61 3.49
N LEU A 155 -2.95 14.18 4.11
CA LEU A 155 -2.82 15.22 5.12
C LEU A 155 -2.89 14.62 6.52
N THR A 156 -1.91 14.96 7.34
CA THR A 156 -1.88 14.66 8.77
C THR A 156 -1.84 15.94 9.61
N ASN A 157 -2.00 15.81 10.91
CA ASN A 157 -1.77 16.94 11.82
C ASN A 157 -0.29 17.38 11.93
N LYS A 158 0.64 16.60 11.34
CA LYS A 158 2.08 16.90 11.30
C LYS A 158 2.54 17.44 9.94
N GLY A 159 1.64 17.49 8.97
CA GLY A 159 1.93 18.01 7.63
C GLY A 159 1.36 17.15 6.51
N LEU A 160 1.71 17.51 5.30
CA LEU A 160 1.31 16.85 4.07
C LEU A 160 2.45 15.94 3.58
N PHE A 161 2.14 14.68 3.33
CA PHE A 161 3.09 13.68 2.87
C PHE A 161 2.59 13.03 1.59
N LYS A 162 3.52 12.54 0.75
CA LYS A 162 3.20 11.75 -0.43
C LYS A 162 3.88 10.39 -0.38
N PRO A 163 3.17 9.31 -0.71
CA PRO A 163 3.74 7.98 -0.77
C PRO A 163 4.66 7.84 -1.97
N GLN A 164 5.67 7.00 -1.82
CA GLN A 164 6.55 6.58 -2.92
C GLN A 164 6.08 5.25 -3.52
N VAL A 165 5.32 4.48 -2.76
CA VAL A 165 4.84 3.13 -3.08
C VAL A 165 3.32 3.07 -3.02
N MET A 166 2.74 2.01 -3.54
CA MET A 166 1.30 1.78 -3.47
C MET A 166 0.88 1.56 -2.01
N TYR A 167 -0.22 2.20 -1.61
CA TYR A 167 -0.88 1.97 -0.32
C TYR A 167 -2.29 1.43 -0.54
N PHE A 168 -2.76 0.63 0.40
CA PHE A 168 -4.13 0.12 0.38
C PHE A 168 -5.14 1.26 0.21
N GLY A 169 -6.19 0.98 -0.56
CA GLY A 169 -7.28 1.93 -0.81
C GLY A 169 -7.19 2.69 -2.13
N LEU A 170 -6.05 2.71 -2.82
CA LEU A 170 -5.99 3.18 -4.20
C LEU A 170 -6.75 2.21 -5.11
N CYS A 171 -7.51 2.74 -6.09
CA CYS A 171 -8.07 1.89 -7.14
C CYS A 171 -6.95 1.38 -8.06
N ASN A 172 -7.26 0.39 -8.88
CA ASN A 172 -6.34 -0.22 -9.85
C ASN A 172 -5.13 -0.96 -9.25
N LEU A 173 -5.02 -1.08 -7.93
CA LEU A 173 -3.94 -1.83 -7.28
C LEU A 173 -3.88 -3.30 -7.77
N PRO A 174 -5.01 -4.03 -7.80
CA PRO A 174 -4.98 -5.43 -8.24
C PRO A 174 -4.56 -5.60 -9.70
N GLY A 175 -4.86 -4.61 -10.56
CA GLY A 175 -4.46 -4.66 -11.97
C GLY A 175 -2.98 -4.36 -12.18
N THR A 176 -2.34 -3.65 -11.25
CA THR A 176 -0.90 -3.36 -11.29
C THR A 176 -0.07 -4.46 -10.63
N PHE A 177 -0.58 -5.12 -9.57
CA PHE A 177 0.09 -6.16 -8.79
C PHE A 177 0.04 -7.52 -9.49
#